data_ec424aa4d52e032d79520ac69b2e0a7a
#
_entry.id   ec424aa4d52e032d79520ac69b2e0a7a
#
_cell.length_a   1.000
_cell.length_b   1.000
_cell.length_c   1.000
_cell.angle_alpha   90.00
_cell.angle_beta   90.00
_cell.angle_gamma   90.00
#
_symmetry.space_group_name_H-M   'P 1'
#
loop_
_entity.id
_entity.type
_entity.pdbx_description
1 polymer ?
#
loop_
_entity_poly.entity_id
_entity_poly.type
_entity_poly.pdbx_seq_one_letter_code
_entity_poly.pdbx_strand_id
1 'polypeptide(L)'
;IITDVMMPIMDGVRLCKLVKQNLRTCHIPVYMLSAKVDIKYQLEGLQVGADDYIAKPFSMEVLRTKILNMLRTRYRIFERYSNMTEIKPEKLTNNTMDEELLRKAIAVVEKNMDNVEFSTEQFAREMNMSRSNLHLKLKAITGKSAIDFIHKIRFNRACQLLKEGKYTVSEISFMVGYNTPSYFLVV
;
A
#
# COMPACT_ATOMS: atom_id res chain seq x y z
N ILE A 1 -5.36 -10.17 10.68
CA ILE A 1 -5.40 -11.58 11.13
C ILE A 1 -4.92 -11.61 12.57
N ILE A 2 -5.63 -12.34 13.43
CA ILE A 2 -5.19 -12.70 14.79
C ILE A 2 -5.14 -14.22 14.79
N THR A 3 -3.99 -14.80 15.16
CA THR A 3 -3.77 -16.24 15.13
C THR A 3 -3.04 -16.71 16.38
N ASP A 4 -3.38 -17.90 16.85
CA ASP A 4 -2.56 -18.58 17.87
C ASP A 4 -1.27 -19.10 17.21
N VAL A 5 -0.17 -19.12 17.94
CA VAL A 5 1.06 -19.78 17.49
C VAL A 5 0.84 -21.29 17.43
N MET A 6 0.24 -21.88 18.46
CA MET A 6 0.01 -23.32 18.56
C MET A 6 -1.39 -23.67 18.02
N MET A 7 -1.47 -24.12 16.78
CA MET A 7 -2.72 -24.58 16.17
C MET A 7 -2.55 -25.98 15.56
N PRO A 8 -3.62 -26.82 15.52
CA PRO A 8 -3.62 -28.09 14.81
C PRO A 8 -3.37 -27.87 13.30
N ILE A 9 -2.75 -28.85 12.62
CA ILE A 9 -2.53 -28.94 11.19
C ILE A 9 -1.52 -27.89 10.67
N MET A 10 -1.69 -26.59 11.02
CA MET A 10 -0.79 -25.51 10.61
C MET A 10 -0.61 -24.54 11.79
N ASP A 11 0.62 -24.36 12.22
CA ASP A 11 0.95 -23.36 13.26
C ASP A 11 0.86 -21.92 12.75
N GLY A 12 0.75 -20.97 13.69
CA GLY A 12 0.59 -19.56 13.38
C GLY A 12 1.82 -18.94 12.69
N VAL A 13 3.03 -19.47 12.94
CA VAL A 13 4.26 -18.99 12.30
C VAL A 13 4.24 -19.34 10.81
N ARG A 14 3.87 -20.58 10.50
CA ARG A 14 3.71 -21.05 9.12
C ARG A 14 2.60 -20.28 8.39
N LEU A 15 1.46 -20.05 9.04
CA LEU A 15 0.39 -19.23 8.50
C LEU A 15 0.87 -17.81 8.20
N CYS A 16 1.56 -17.16 9.14
CA CYS A 16 2.12 -15.83 8.94
C CYS A 16 3.07 -15.80 7.75
N LYS A 17 3.99 -16.77 7.65
CA LYS A 17 4.92 -16.88 6.54
C LYS A 17 4.19 -16.94 5.20
N LEU A 18 3.15 -17.77 5.06
CA LEU A 18 2.35 -17.88 3.84
C LEU A 18 1.63 -16.57 3.51
N VAL A 19 1.07 -15.89 4.50
CA VAL A 19 0.41 -14.58 4.32
C VAL A 19 1.41 -13.52 3.87
N LYS A 20 2.59 -13.46 4.50
CA LYS A 20 3.59 -12.41 4.25
C LYS A 20 4.41 -12.64 2.96
N GLN A 21 4.54 -13.87 2.52
CA GLN A 21 5.24 -14.21 1.28
C GLN A 21 4.36 -14.15 0.02
N ASN A 22 3.07 -13.93 0.15
CA ASN A 22 2.17 -13.82 -0.98
C ASN A 22 1.85 -12.35 -1.27
N LEU A 23 2.16 -11.89 -2.50
CA LEU A 23 1.93 -10.51 -2.93
C LEU A 23 0.50 -10.03 -2.69
N ARG A 24 -0.50 -10.92 -2.76
CA ARG A 24 -1.92 -10.58 -2.57
C ARG A 24 -2.29 -10.34 -1.11
N THR A 25 -1.52 -10.86 -0.15
CA THR A 25 -1.86 -10.87 1.28
C THR A 25 -0.79 -10.26 2.18
N CYS A 26 0.44 -10.01 1.69
CA CYS A 26 1.56 -9.55 2.52
C CYS A 26 1.28 -8.22 3.24
N HIS A 27 0.38 -7.37 2.72
CA HIS A 27 -0.08 -6.14 3.38
C HIS A 27 -1.01 -6.37 4.58
N ILE A 28 -1.53 -7.59 4.76
CA ILE A 28 -2.47 -7.89 5.85
C ILE A 28 -1.71 -7.99 7.17
N PRO A 29 -2.06 -7.20 8.20
CA PRO A 29 -1.43 -7.32 9.51
C PRO A 29 -1.71 -8.67 10.15
N VAL A 30 -0.69 -9.26 10.76
CA VAL A 30 -0.77 -10.54 11.47
C VAL A 30 -0.29 -10.34 12.90
N TYR A 31 -1.18 -10.57 13.86
CA TYR A 31 -0.91 -10.59 15.31
C TYR A 31 -0.88 -12.02 15.79
N MET A 32 0.17 -12.40 16.49
CA MET A 32 0.32 -13.74 17.02
C MET A 32 0.04 -13.77 18.52
N LEU A 33 -0.80 -14.73 18.92
CA LEU A 33 -1.04 -15.03 20.34
C LEU A 33 -0.11 -16.15 20.76
N SER A 34 0.75 -15.93 21.76
CA SER A 34 1.72 -16.94 22.20
C SER A 34 1.68 -17.17 23.72
N ALA A 35 1.97 -18.38 24.18
CA ALA A 35 2.21 -18.64 25.57
C ALA A 35 3.53 -17.95 26.00
N LYS A 36 3.57 -17.41 27.23
CA LYS A 36 4.64 -16.54 27.77
C LYS A 36 6.08 -17.15 27.74
N VAL A 37 6.22 -18.44 27.46
CA VAL A 37 7.47 -19.21 27.66
C VAL A 37 8.32 -19.34 26.39
N ASP A 38 7.81 -19.03 25.20
CA ASP A 38 8.49 -19.36 23.95
C ASP A 38 9.10 -18.13 23.25
N ILE A 39 10.19 -17.61 23.81
CA ILE A 39 11.04 -16.58 23.15
C ILE A 39 11.46 -17.03 21.74
N LYS A 40 11.69 -18.33 21.55
CA LYS A 40 12.07 -18.91 20.26
C LYS A 40 10.99 -18.68 19.19
N TYR A 41 9.74 -18.98 19.49
CA TYR A 41 8.62 -18.74 18.56
C TYR A 41 8.34 -17.26 18.36
N GLN A 42 8.60 -16.40 19.35
CA GLN A 42 8.50 -14.96 19.19
C GLN A 42 9.54 -14.45 18.19
N LEU A 43 10.79 -14.90 18.28
CA LEU A 43 11.86 -14.53 17.36
C LEU A 43 11.61 -15.06 15.95
N GLU A 44 11.23 -16.33 15.82
CA GLU A 44 10.91 -16.92 14.52
C GLU A 44 9.77 -16.17 13.82
N GLY A 45 8.72 -15.82 14.53
CA GLY A 45 7.60 -15.13 13.95
C GLY A 45 7.90 -13.67 13.60
N LEU A 46 8.72 -12.95 14.37
CA LEU A 46 9.22 -11.63 13.96
C LEU A 46 10.04 -11.73 12.67
N GLN A 47 10.87 -12.77 12.54
CA GLN A 47 11.65 -13.03 11.34
C GLN A 47 10.77 -13.32 10.09
N VAL A 48 9.61 -13.96 10.28
CA VAL A 48 8.66 -14.22 9.17
C VAL A 48 7.72 -13.04 8.89
N GLY A 49 7.85 -11.92 9.63
CA GLY A 49 7.17 -10.68 9.38
C GLY A 49 5.83 -10.49 10.11
N ALA A 50 5.62 -11.14 11.26
CA ALA A 50 4.49 -10.79 12.12
C ALA A 50 4.55 -9.32 12.55
N ASP A 51 3.41 -8.65 12.58
CA ASP A 51 3.35 -7.23 12.93
C ASP A 51 3.41 -7.01 14.44
N ASP A 52 2.93 -7.96 15.24
CA ASP A 52 3.03 -7.89 16.70
C ASP A 52 2.73 -9.24 17.36
N TYR A 53 3.10 -9.35 18.64
CA TYR A 53 2.86 -10.49 19.52
C TYR A 53 2.08 -10.09 20.76
N ILE A 54 1.22 -11.00 21.21
CA ILE A 54 0.44 -10.83 22.44
C ILE A 54 0.62 -12.09 23.28
N ALA A 55 1.29 -11.93 24.44
CA ALA A 55 1.50 -13.04 25.35
C ALA A 55 0.20 -13.44 26.07
N LYS A 56 -0.08 -14.73 26.14
CA LYS A 56 -1.16 -15.30 26.96
C LYS A 56 -0.69 -15.49 28.42
N PRO A 57 -1.52 -15.23 29.44
CA PRO A 57 -2.87 -14.65 29.35
C PRO A 57 -2.82 -13.13 29.05
N PHE A 58 -3.75 -12.65 28.24
CA PHE A 58 -3.89 -11.22 27.91
C PHE A 58 -5.27 -10.69 28.30
N SER A 59 -5.36 -9.38 28.58
CA SER A 59 -6.64 -8.74 28.72
C SER A 59 -7.20 -8.32 27.35
N MET A 60 -8.52 -8.38 27.19
CA MET A 60 -9.19 -7.89 25.96
C MET A 60 -8.93 -6.40 25.71
N GLU A 61 -8.69 -5.62 26.75
CA GLU A 61 -8.34 -4.22 26.66
C GLU A 61 -6.97 -4.00 25.99
N VAL A 62 -5.96 -4.81 26.34
CA VAL A 62 -4.64 -4.78 25.70
C VAL A 62 -4.75 -5.14 24.22
N LEU A 63 -5.47 -6.21 23.88
CA LEU A 63 -5.70 -6.62 22.49
C LEU A 63 -6.38 -5.51 21.70
N ARG A 64 -7.47 -4.95 22.23
CA ARG A 64 -8.21 -3.84 21.61
C ARG A 64 -7.32 -2.62 21.37
N THR A 65 -6.52 -2.25 22.37
CA THR A 65 -5.61 -1.09 22.27
C THR A 65 -4.58 -1.29 21.17
N LYS A 66 -3.96 -2.45 21.08
CA LYS A 66 -2.99 -2.78 20.03
C LYS A 66 -3.62 -2.70 18.63
N ILE A 67 -4.82 -3.27 18.45
CA ILE A 67 -5.56 -3.20 17.16
C ILE A 67 -5.89 -1.74 16.80
N LEU A 68 -6.40 -0.95 17.74
CA LEU A 68 -6.73 0.45 17.49
C LEU A 68 -5.49 1.28 17.11
N ASN A 69 -4.36 1.04 17.77
CA ASN A 69 -3.11 1.72 17.46
C ASN A 69 -2.61 1.36 16.04
N MET A 70 -2.73 0.11 15.63
CA MET A 70 -2.41 -0.33 14.27
C MET A 70 -3.30 0.37 13.23
N LEU A 71 -4.61 0.43 13.47
CA LEU A 71 -5.56 1.11 12.57
C LEU A 71 -5.25 2.61 12.46
N ARG A 72 -4.93 3.27 13.58
CA ARG A 72 -4.52 4.68 13.59
C ARG A 72 -3.22 4.91 12.81
N THR A 73 -2.25 4.01 12.94
CA THR A 73 -0.99 4.09 12.19
C THR A 73 -1.24 3.97 10.68
N ARG A 74 -2.10 3.03 10.26
CA ARG A 74 -2.50 2.93 8.84
C ARG A 74 -3.20 4.17 8.34
N TYR A 75 -4.12 4.72 9.12
CA TYR A 75 -4.81 5.96 8.75
C TYR A 75 -3.82 7.11 8.52
N ARG A 76 -2.83 7.27 9.41
CA ARG A 76 -1.75 8.27 9.24
C ARG A 76 -0.92 8.04 7.97
N ILE A 77 -0.68 6.79 7.58
CA ILE A 77 0.00 6.48 6.31
C ILE A 77 -0.84 6.96 5.13
N PHE A 78 -2.15 6.73 5.14
CA PHE A 78 -3.06 7.17 4.09
C PHE A 78 -3.16 8.70 3.99
N GLU A 79 -3.19 9.40 5.13
CA GLU A 79 -3.12 10.87 5.15
C GLU A 79 -1.80 11.38 4.58
N ARG A 80 -0.68 10.77 4.99
CA ARG A 80 0.65 11.11 4.43
C ARG A 80 0.68 10.94 2.92
N TYR A 81 0.20 9.81 2.39
CA TYR A 81 0.13 9.57 0.95
C TYR A 81 -0.66 10.68 0.24
N SER A 82 -1.82 11.06 0.77
CA SER A 82 -2.67 12.10 0.19
C SER A 82 -1.96 13.46 0.11
N ASN A 83 -1.09 13.78 1.07
CA ASN A 83 -0.37 15.04 1.17
C ASN A 83 1.03 15.01 0.51
N MET A 84 1.51 13.85 0.04
CA MET A 84 2.81 13.76 -0.63
C MET A 84 2.78 14.43 -2.00
N THR A 85 3.74 15.32 -2.26
CA THR A 85 4.03 15.87 -3.60
C THR A 85 4.94 14.96 -4.41
N GLU A 86 5.70 14.08 -3.76
CA GLU A 86 6.52 13.03 -4.34
C GLU A 86 6.25 11.74 -3.58
N ILE A 87 5.79 10.70 -4.29
CA ILE A 87 5.45 9.43 -3.66
C ILE A 87 6.75 8.66 -3.37
N LYS A 88 7.03 8.41 -2.09
CA LYS A 88 8.17 7.65 -1.60
C LYS A 88 7.69 6.31 -1.03
N PRO A 89 7.83 5.20 -1.78
CA PRO A 89 7.31 3.89 -1.37
C PRO A 89 7.77 3.45 0.02
N GLU A 90 9.02 3.70 0.38
CA GLU A 90 9.62 3.37 1.68
C GLU A 90 8.96 4.08 2.88
N LYS A 91 8.18 5.15 2.63
CA LYS A 91 7.41 5.85 3.67
C LYS A 91 5.97 5.33 3.83
N LEU A 92 5.55 4.45 2.92
CA LEU A 92 4.17 3.94 2.87
C LEU A 92 4.06 2.49 3.35
N THR A 93 5.15 1.75 3.29
CA THR A 93 5.17 0.34 3.70
C THR A 93 6.55 -0.04 4.23
N ASN A 94 6.58 -1.00 5.16
CA ASN A 94 7.81 -1.64 5.64
C ASN A 94 8.01 -3.02 4.98
N ASN A 95 7.18 -3.39 4.01
CA ASN A 95 7.25 -4.66 3.30
C ASN A 95 7.91 -4.44 1.95
N THR A 96 9.01 -5.12 1.69
CA THR A 96 9.80 -5.00 0.46
C THR A 96 8.99 -5.33 -0.80
N MET A 97 8.11 -6.34 -0.76
CA MET A 97 7.24 -6.69 -1.88
C MET A 97 6.24 -5.58 -2.22
N ASP A 98 5.71 -4.90 -1.20
CA ASP A 98 4.81 -3.76 -1.38
C ASP A 98 5.56 -2.53 -1.89
N GLU A 99 6.79 -2.32 -1.43
CA GLU A 99 7.65 -1.25 -1.91
C GLU A 99 8.01 -1.42 -3.39
N GLU A 100 8.44 -2.62 -3.80
CA GLU A 100 8.72 -2.97 -5.18
C GLU A 100 7.48 -2.82 -6.08
N LEU A 101 6.31 -3.27 -5.59
CA LEU A 101 5.05 -3.09 -6.31
C LEU A 101 4.74 -1.62 -6.53
N LEU A 102 4.88 -0.78 -5.50
CA LEU A 102 4.64 0.66 -5.61
C LEU A 102 5.64 1.33 -6.58
N ARG A 103 6.94 0.98 -6.53
CA ARG A 103 7.94 1.48 -7.46
C ARG A 103 7.58 1.15 -8.91
N LYS A 104 7.20 -0.11 -9.16
CA LYS A 104 6.74 -0.55 -10.48
C LYS A 104 5.46 0.19 -10.89
N ALA A 105 4.49 0.33 -9.98
CA ALA A 105 3.23 1.02 -10.25
C ALA A 105 3.45 2.50 -10.65
N ILE A 106 4.35 3.20 -9.94
CA ILE A 106 4.73 4.57 -10.27
C ILE A 106 5.36 4.62 -11.68
N ALA A 107 6.36 3.78 -11.94
CA ALA A 107 7.05 3.74 -13.24
C ALA A 107 6.09 3.43 -14.41
N VAL A 108 5.11 2.55 -14.22
CA VAL A 108 4.09 2.24 -15.24
C VAL A 108 3.22 3.47 -15.53
N VAL A 109 2.78 4.20 -14.50
CA VAL A 109 1.97 5.42 -14.69
C VAL A 109 2.81 6.53 -15.32
N GLU A 110 4.06 6.70 -14.92
CA GLU A 110 4.97 7.70 -15.49
C GLU A 110 5.27 7.44 -16.96
N LYS A 111 5.46 6.19 -17.35
CA LYS A 111 5.65 5.76 -18.75
C LYS A 111 4.42 6.10 -19.63
N ASN A 112 3.23 6.11 -19.04
CA ASN A 112 1.96 6.38 -19.72
C ASN A 112 1.39 7.74 -19.31
N MET A 113 2.26 8.71 -18.94
CA MET A 113 1.85 9.98 -18.34
C MET A 113 0.94 10.80 -19.25
N ASP A 114 1.27 10.93 -20.53
CA ASP A 114 0.58 11.70 -21.56
C ASP A 114 -0.54 10.91 -22.26
N ASN A 115 -0.61 9.60 -22.03
CA ASN A 115 -1.61 8.74 -22.64
C ASN A 115 -2.99 8.96 -21.98
N VAL A 116 -3.84 9.70 -22.66
CA VAL A 116 -5.21 10.02 -22.22
C VAL A 116 -6.08 8.77 -22.06
N GLU A 117 -5.86 7.76 -22.91
CA GLU A 117 -6.61 6.50 -22.91
C GLU A 117 -6.06 5.47 -21.88
N PHE A 118 -5.06 5.86 -21.08
CA PHE A 118 -4.48 4.95 -20.08
C PHE A 118 -5.49 4.60 -18.99
N SER A 119 -6.09 3.43 -19.12
CA SER A 119 -7.14 2.92 -18.24
C SER A 119 -6.60 2.05 -17.10
N THR A 120 -7.45 1.81 -16.11
CA THR A 120 -7.13 0.87 -15.02
C THR A 120 -6.94 -0.58 -15.50
N GLU A 121 -7.55 -0.95 -16.65
CA GLU A 121 -7.36 -2.23 -17.32
C GLU A 121 -5.96 -2.36 -17.91
N GLN A 122 -5.49 -1.32 -18.59
CA GLN A 122 -4.13 -1.27 -19.14
C GLN A 122 -3.10 -1.26 -18.01
N PHE A 123 -3.35 -0.46 -16.96
CA PHE A 123 -2.52 -0.43 -15.77
C PHE A 123 -2.38 -1.82 -15.14
N ALA A 124 -3.48 -2.54 -14.94
CA ALA A 124 -3.46 -3.88 -14.37
C ALA A 124 -2.69 -4.88 -15.26
N ARG A 125 -2.84 -4.79 -16.59
CA ARG A 125 -2.08 -5.61 -17.55
C ARG A 125 -0.57 -5.36 -17.45
N GLU A 126 -0.12 -4.11 -17.45
CA GLU A 126 1.30 -3.77 -17.34
C GLU A 126 1.88 -4.17 -15.98
N MET A 127 1.06 -4.21 -14.93
CA MET A 127 1.42 -4.72 -13.61
C MET A 127 1.43 -6.25 -13.52
N ASN A 128 0.99 -6.98 -14.57
CA ASN A 128 0.77 -8.43 -14.56
C ASN A 128 -0.21 -8.87 -13.45
N MET A 129 -1.27 -8.09 -13.23
CA MET A 129 -2.28 -8.33 -12.19
C MET A 129 -3.69 -8.27 -12.78
N SER A 130 -4.66 -8.95 -12.14
CA SER A 130 -6.06 -8.65 -12.43
C SER A 130 -6.42 -7.25 -11.91
N ARG A 131 -7.39 -6.57 -12.56
CA ARG A 131 -7.89 -5.26 -12.15
C ARG A 131 -8.31 -5.24 -10.66
N SER A 132 -9.04 -6.27 -10.21
CA SER A 132 -9.49 -6.37 -8.82
C SER A 132 -8.31 -6.51 -7.84
N ASN A 133 -7.30 -7.33 -8.18
CA ASN A 133 -6.13 -7.51 -7.32
C ASN A 133 -5.30 -6.22 -7.22
N LEU A 134 -5.06 -5.54 -8.33
CA LEU A 134 -4.36 -4.25 -8.35
C LEU A 134 -5.10 -3.22 -7.50
N HIS A 135 -6.43 -3.09 -7.71
CA HIS A 135 -7.26 -2.16 -6.94
C HIS A 135 -7.19 -2.44 -5.43
N LEU A 136 -7.42 -3.69 -5.01
CA LEU A 136 -7.39 -4.08 -3.61
C LEU A 136 -6.01 -3.83 -2.98
N LYS A 137 -4.95 -4.12 -3.72
CA LYS A 137 -3.57 -3.95 -3.26
C LYS A 137 -3.20 -2.48 -3.09
N LEU A 138 -3.44 -1.64 -4.09
CA LEU A 138 -3.21 -0.20 -4.00
C LEU A 138 -4.04 0.44 -2.89
N LYS A 139 -5.32 0.07 -2.77
CA LYS A 139 -6.20 0.55 -1.70
C LYS A 139 -5.69 0.16 -0.30
N ALA A 140 -5.14 -1.04 -0.17
CA ALA A 140 -4.60 -1.52 1.10
C ALA A 140 -3.32 -0.79 1.53
N ILE A 141 -2.47 -0.35 0.58
CA ILE A 141 -1.20 0.32 0.86
C ILE A 141 -1.38 1.84 0.95
N THR A 142 -2.16 2.44 0.04
CA THR A 142 -2.26 3.90 -0.12
C THR A 142 -3.58 4.48 0.39
N GLY A 143 -4.58 3.65 0.66
CA GLY A 143 -5.95 4.07 0.97
C GLY A 143 -6.76 4.51 -0.25
N LYS A 144 -6.17 4.54 -1.45
CA LYS A 144 -6.78 5.07 -2.68
C LYS A 144 -7.07 3.97 -3.70
N SER A 145 -8.04 4.21 -4.58
CA SER A 145 -8.32 3.32 -5.70
C SER A 145 -7.20 3.36 -6.76
N ALA A 146 -7.21 2.41 -7.71
CA ALA A 146 -6.22 2.40 -8.78
C ALA A 146 -6.34 3.63 -9.69
N ILE A 147 -7.55 4.14 -9.92
CA ILE A 147 -7.76 5.37 -10.71
C ILE A 147 -7.26 6.60 -9.95
N ASP A 148 -7.54 6.71 -8.64
CA ASP A 148 -7.04 7.81 -7.82
C ASP A 148 -5.50 7.79 -7.73
N PHE A 149 -4.90 6.59 -7.79
CA PHE A 149 -3.44 6.45 -7.82
C PHE A 149 -2.84 7.04 -9.10
N ILE A 150 -3.45 6.76 -10.28
CA ILE A 150 -3.06 7.37 -11.55
C ILE A 150 -3.19 8.89 -11.48
N HIS A 151 -4.36 9.39 -11.04
CA HIS A 151 -4.61 10.83 -10.93
C HIS A 151 -3.62 11.50 -9.98
N LYS A 152 -3.27 10.88 -8.86
CA LYS A 152 -2.30 11.44 -7.90
C LYS A 152 -0.91 11.61 -8.51
N ILE A 153 -0.43 10.64 -9.30
CA ILE A 153 0.89 10.73 -9.95
C ILE A 153 0.84 11.84 -11.02
N ARG A 154 -0.19 11.88 -11.85
CA ARG A 154 -0.40 12.93 -12.85
C ARG A 154 -0.45 14.32 -12.20
N PHE A 155 -1.21 14.45 -11.12
CA PHE A 155 -1.31 15.71 -10.37
C PHE A 155 0.04 16.14 -9.78
N ASN A 156 0.78 15.23 -9.18
CA ASN A 156 2.11 15.54 -8.65
C ASN A 156 3.05 16.04 -9.77
N ARG A 157 3.02 15.40 -10.94
CA ARG A 157 3.82 15.83 -12.10
C ARG A 157 3.38 17.21 -12.60
N ALA A 158 2.09 17.47 -12.67
CA ALA A 158 1.56 18.78 -13.03
C ALA A 158 2.05 19.89 -12.06
N CYS A 159 2.02 19.61 -10.74
CA CYS A 159 2.55 20.55 -9.76
C CYS A 159 4.05 20.84 -9.94
N GLN A 160 4.85 19.84 -10.38
CA GLN A 160 6.27 20.04 -10.68
C GLN A 160 6.43 20.96 -11.90
N LEU A 161 5.72 20.68 -13.00
CA LEU A 161 5.77 21.47 -14.22
C LEU A 161 5.31 22.92 -14.00
N LEU A 162 4.27 23.12 -13.18
CA LEU A 162 3.83 24.47 -12.79
C LEU A 162 4.92 25.23 -12.03
N LYS A 163 5.65 24.59 -11.15
CA LYS A 163 6.76 25.23 -10.40
C LYS A 163 7.95 25.59 -11.31
N GLU A 164 8.16 24.84 -12.40
CA GLU A 164 9.20 25.17 -13.38
C GLU A 164 8.89 26.46 -14.16
N GLY A 165 7.61 26.84 -14.27
CA GLY A 165 7.15 28.10 -14.91
C GLY A 165 7.41 28.18 -16.41
N LYS A 166 7.66 27.04 -17.08
CA LYS A 166 8.04 26.99 -18.51
C LYS A 166 6.83 26.77 -19.44
N TYR A 167 5.74 26.26 -18.90
CA TYR A 167 4.58 25.79 -19.66
C TYR A 167 3.30 26.47 -19.19
N THR A 168 2.38 26.66 -20.09
CA THR A 168 1.01 27.11 -19.75
C THR A 168 0.21 25.98 -19.09
N VAL A 169 -0.83 26.34 -18.35
CA VAL A 169 -1.74 25.35 -17.72
C VAL A 169 -2.33 24.40 -18.77
N SER A 170 -2.65 24.91 -19.96
CA SER A 170 -3.15 24.10 -21.06
C SER A 170 -2.14 23.06 -21.54
N GLU A 171 -0.89 23.46 -21.77
CA GLU A 171 0.18 22.53 -22.16
C GLU A 171 0.42 21.48 -21.10
N ILE A 172 0.47 21.89 -19.83
CA ILE A 172 0.65 20.95 -18.69
C ILE A 172 -0.49 19.93 -18.66
N SER A 173 -1.75 20.34 -18.89
CA SER A 173 -2.87 19.41 -18.87
C SER A 173 -2.72 18.28 -19.89
N PHE A 174 -2.27 18.60 -21.11
CA PHE A 174 -2.00 17.58 -22.14
C PHE A 174 -0.77 16.71 -21.78
N MET A 175 0.30 17.32 -21.27
CA MET A 175 1.52 16.59 -20.86
C MET A 175 1.27 15.57 -19.75
N VAL A 176 0.25 15.79 -18.92
CA VAL A 176 -0.11 14.87 -17.85
C VAL A 176 -1.37 14.04 -18.16
N GLY A 177 -1.74 13.93 -19.44
CA GLY A 177 -2.73 13.00 -19.95
C GLY A 177 -4.18 13.39 -19.70
N TYR A 178 -4.51 14.67 -19.77
CA TYR A 178 -5.90 15.15 -19.76
C TYR A 178 -6.29 15.72 -21.12
N ASN A 179 -7.50 15.40 -21.59
CA ASN A 179 -8.02 15.85 -22.89
C ASN A 179 -8.38 17.33 -22.94
N THR A 180 -8.72 17.92 -21.80
CA THR A 180 -9.17 19.31 -21.70
C THR A 180 -8.62 19.98 -20.44
N PRO A 181 -8.18 21.23 -20.53
CA PRO A 181 -7.75 22.00 -19.36
C PRO A 181 -8.83 22.14 -18.29
N SER A 182 -10.10 22.23 -18.69
CA SER A 182 -11.23 22.38 -17.77
C SER A 182 -11.37 21.18 -16.83
N TYR A 183 -11.15 19.96 -17.31
CA TYR A 183 -11.20 18.75 -16.50
C TYR A 183 -10.01 18.67 -15.53
N PHE A 184 -8.84 19.12 -15.96
CA PHE A 184 -7.64 19.20 -15.13
C PHE A 184 -7.81 20.13 -13.90
N LEU A 185 -8.60 21.22 -14.05
CA LEU A 185 -8.82 22.18 -12.96
C LEU A 185 -9.84 21.69 -11.91
N VAL A 186 -10.59 20.63 -12.19
CA VAL A 186 -11.64 20.08 -11.29
C VAL A 186 -11.13 18.87 -10.49
N VAL A 187 -10.02 18.25 -10.88
CA VAL A 187 -9.39 17.08 -10.25
C VAL A 187 -8.31 17.50 -9.28
#